data_c431608ee177c3e4c34c156da0280f48
#
_entry.id   c431608ee177c3e4c34c156da0280f48
#
_cell.length_a   1.000
_cell.length_b   1.000
_cell.length_c   1.000
_cell.angle_alpha   90.00
_cell.angle_beta   90.00
_cell.angle_gamma   90.00
#
_symmetry.space_group_name_H-M   'P 1'
#
loop_
_entity.id
_entity.type
_entity.pdbx_description
1 polymer ?
#
loop_
_entity_poly.entity_id
_entity_poly.type
_entity_poly.pdbx_seq_one_letter_code
_entity_poly.pdbx_strand_id
1 'polypeptide(L)'
;MVIAGMPLFYMELAVGQYNREGAAGVWKICPIFKGVGFTVILISLYVGFYYNVIISWALFYLFSSFTSELPWVHCNNTWNSPNCSDRADNSSASDIYKPTPAHEYFERGVLHIQDSRGIGDLGRPRWQLTSCLAVVIVLLYFSLWKGVKTSGKVVWITATMPYVVLTVLLLRGVTLPGAIDGIKAYLSVDFLRLCDAKVWIEAATQICFSLGVGFGVLIAFSSYNKFSNNCYRDAIITSSINSLTSFFSGFVVFSFLGYMSQKHNIALDKVATDGAGLVFVIYPEAIATLPGSSVWAVIFFIMLLTLGIDSAMGGMESVITGLIDEFKFLHKHRELFTLFIVVATFLISLFCVTNGGMYVFTLLDNFAAGTSILFGVLIEAIGIAWFYGVDRFSDDIEEMIGQRPGRYWRLCWKFVSPCFLLFMVVVSFATFHPPTYGTYMFPPWANMVGWCLAISSMSMVPLYAIYKLCTLPGKFCDRLAYAITPETEHHLVDNGEVRQFTLHHWLVV
;
A
#
# COMPACT_ATOMS: atom_id res chain seq x y z
N MET A 1 -9.78 -10.34 5.85
CA MET A 1 -9.77 -9.47 7.05
C MET A 1 -9.75 -10.29 8.35
N VAL A 2 -10.72 -11.16 8.59
CA VAL A 2 -10.88 -11.89 9.87
C VAL A 2 -9.76 -12.89 10.12
N ILE A 3 -9.32 -13.61 9.09
CA ILE A 3 -8.33 -14.70 9.22
C ILE A 3 -6.89 -14.19 9.30
N ALA A 4 -6.54 -13.22 8.48
CA ALA A 4 -5.16 -12.76 8.36
C ALA A 4 -4.98 -11.27 8.66
N GLY A 5 -5.84 -10.40 8.15
CA GLY A 5 -5.66 -8.95 8.24
C GLY A 5 -5.66 -8.43 9.67
N MET A 6 -6.73 -8.64 10.40
CA MET A 6 -6.88 -8.16 11.78
C MET A 6 -5.90 -8.83 12.76
N PRO A 7 -5.71 -10.17 12.74
CA PRO A 7 -4.69 -10.79 13.58
C PRO A 7 -3.27 -10.28 13.33
N LEU A 8 -2.88 -10.12 12.07
CA LEU A 8 -1.54 -9.63 11.72
C LEU A 8 -1.36 -8.15 12.07
N PHE A 9 -2.40 -7.35 11.92
CA PHE A 9 -2.39 -5.95 12.35
C PHE A 9 -2.13 -5.83 13.85
N TYR A 10 -2.86 -6.60 14.63
CA TYR A 10 -2.67 -6.69 16.08
C TYR A 10 -1.26 -7.14 16.45
N MET A 11 -0.75 -8.15 15.77
CA MET A 11 0.59 -8.69 16.00
C MET A 11 1.67 -7.62 15.74
N GLU A 12 1.59 -6.90 14.63
CA GLU A 12 2.56 -5.85 14.32
C GLU A 12 2.52 -4.70 15.32
N LEU A 13 1.32 -4.25 15.72
CA LEU A 13 1.18 -3.22 16.73
C LEU A 13 1.78 -3.65 18.08
N ALA A 14 1.52 -4.88 18.49
CA ALA A 14 2.01 -5.39 19.77
C ALA A 14 3.54 -5.55 19.77
N VAL A 15 4.09 -6.08 18.69
CA VAL A 15 5.55 -6.24 18.56
C VAL A 15 6.27 -4.90 18.59
N GLY A 16 5.77 -3.93 17.82
CA GLY A 16 6.37 -2.60 17.77
C GLY A 16 6.28 -1.86 19.10
N GLN A 17 5.13 -1.94 19.78
CA GLN A 17 4.93 -1.28 21.07
C GLN A 17 5.77 -1.90 22.18
N TYR A 18 5.87 -3.22 22.24
CA TYR A 18 6.65 -3.90 23.26
C TYR A 18 8.14 -3.63 23.13
N ASN A 19 8.68 -3.77 21.91
CA ASN A 19 10.12 -3.63 21.66
C ASN A 19 10.57 -2.18 21.49
N ARG A 20 9.66 -1.26 21.17
CA ARG A 20 9.90 0.17 20.99
C ARG A 20 10.99 0.49 19.97
N GLU A 21 11.07 -0.33 18.94
CA GLU A 21 12.01 -0.16 17.82
C GLU A 21 11.28 -0.35 16.49
N GLY A 22 11.89 0.13 15.40
CA GLY A 22 11.35 0.00 14.06
C GLY A 22 11.39 -1.42 13.51
N ALA A 23 11.01 -1.59 12.25
CA ALA A 23 10.78 -2.90 11.62
C ALA A 23 11.99 -3.84 11.64
N ALA A 24 13.20 -3.32 11.60
CA ALA A 24 14.41 -4.14 11.69
C ALA A 24 14.81 -4.40 13.15
N GLY A 25 14.74 -3.38 13.99
CA GLY A 25 15.17 -3.45 15.38
C GLY A 25 14.35 -4.38 16.25
N VAL A 26 13.05 -4.56 15.95
CA VAL A 26 12.17 -5.48 16.72
C VAL A 26 12.64 -6.92 16.65
N TRP A 27 13.43 -7.31 15.64
CA TRP A 27 13.91 -8.67 15.48
C TRP A 27 15.06 -9.04 16.42
N LYS A 28 15.36 -8.21 17.41
CA LYS A 28 16.18 -8.62 18.55
C LYS A 28 15.57 -9.80 19.32
N ILE A 29 14.28 -10.06 19.16
CA ILE A 29 13.59 -11.21 19.76
C ILE A 29 13.96 -12.53 19.06
N CYS A 30 14.29 -12.48 17.78
CA CYS A 30 14.76 -13.63 17.03
C CYS A 30 15.70 -13.15 15.92
N PRO A 31 17.01 -13.03 16.19
CA PRO A 31 17.95 -12.36 15.28
C PRO A 31 18.03 -12.93 13.87
N ILE A 32 17.79 -14.23 13.70
CA ILE A 32 17.80 -14.86 12.37
C ILE A 32 16.75 -14.29 11.41
N PHE A 33 15.65 -13.77 11.96
CA PHE A 33 14.54 -13.20 11.18
C PHE A 33 14.66 -11.70 10.93
N LYS A 34 15.77 -11.06 11.31
CA LYS A 34 15.99 -9.63 11.03
C LYS A 34 15.91 -9.30 9.52
N GLY A 35 16.19 -10.28 8.67
CA GLY A 35 16.00 -10.15 7.24
C GLY A 35 14.57 -9.79 6.83
N VAL A 36 13.56 -10.22 7.59
CA VAL A 36 12.17 -9.83 7.38
C VAL A 36 11.99 -8.32 7.57
N GLY A 37 12.64 -7.77 8.60
CA GLY A 37 12.64 -6.32 8.82
C GLY A 37 13.21 -5.56 7.63
N PHE A 38 14.31 -6.02 7.06
CA PHE A 38 14.87 -5.42 5.85
C PHE A 38 13.97 -5.61 4.63
N THR A 39 13.31 -6.77 4.51
CA THR A 39 12.33 -7.02 3.43
C THR A 39 11.18 -6.01 3.48
N VAL A 40 10.57 -5.79 4.64
CA VAL A 40 9.46 -4.84 4.75
C VAL A 40 9.90 -3.39 4.55
N ILE A 41 11.10 -3.04 4.98
CA ILE A 41 11.69 -1.71 4.73
C ILE A 41 11.89 -1.49 3.23
N LEU A 42 12.43 -2.47 2.51
CA LEU A 42 12.61 -2.39 1.05
C LEU A 42 11.27 -2.29 0.31
N ILE A 43 10.26 -3.04 0.72
CA ILE A 43 8.92 -2.96 0.12
C ILE A 43 8.37 -1.54 0.30
N SER A 44 8.46 -0.96 1.49
CA SER A 44 8.04 0.43 1.74
C SER A 44 8.79 1.43 0.89
N LEU A 45 10.09 1.26 0.72
CA LEU A 45 10.91 2.14 -0.10
C LEU A 45 10.50 2.06 -1.58
N TYR A 46 10.29 0.86 -2.11
CA TYR A 46 9.89 0.66 -3.50
C TYR A 46 8.50 1.24 -3.78
N VAL A 47 7.57 1.06 -2.86
CA VAL A 47 6.24 1.69 -2.97
C VAL A 47 6.37 3.21 -2.97
N GLY A 48 7.23 3.77 -2.16
CA GLY A 48 7.50 5.20 -2.14
C GLY A 48 8.01 5.75 -3.50
N PHE A 49 8.67 4.95 -4.30
CA PHE A 49 9.18 5.38 -5.60
C PHE A 49 8.07 5.72 -6.60
N TYR A 50 6.92 5.08 -6.53
CA TYR A 50 5.80 5.40 -7.42
C TYR A 50 4.62 6.07 -6.71
N TYR A 51 4.48 5.90 -5.41
CA TYR A 51 3.35 6.44 -4.67
C TYR A 51 3.31 7.96 -4.69
N ASN A 52 4.47 8.60 -4.58
CA ASN A 52 4.58 10.06 -4.60
C ASN A 52 4.14 10.66 -5.94
N VAL A 53 4.22 9.88 -7.02
CA VAL A 53 3.79 10.32 -8.36
C VAL A 53 2.28 10.48 -8.40
N ILE A 54 1.52 9.63 -7.72
CA ILE A 54 0.06 9.76 -7.60
C ILE A 54 -0.29 11.10 -6.93
N ILE A 55 0.44 11.45 -5.88
CA ILE A 55 0.26 12.73 -5.18
C ILE A 55 0.58 13.91 -6.10
N SER A 56 1.60 13.78 -6.92
CA SER A 56 1.95 14.81 -7.89
C SER A 56 0.87 15.00 -8.96
N TRP A 57 0.24 13.94 -9.41
CA TRP A 57 -0.91 14.01 -10.32
C TRP A 57 -2.10 14.70 -9.64
N ALA A 58 -2.37 14.38 -8.39
CA ALA A 58 -3.43 15.05 -7.63
C ALA A 58 -3.17 16.55 -7.50
N LEU A 59 -1.93 16.95 -7.27
CA LEU A 59 -1.54 18.35 -7.19
C LEU A 59 -1.70 19.04 -8.54
N PHE A 60 -1.33 18.38 -9.64
CA PHE A 60 -1.54 18.90 -10.98
C PHE A 60 -3.04 19.13 -11.29
N TYR A 61 -3.87 18.17 -10.94
CA TYR A 61 -5.33 18.31 -11.08
C TYR A 61 -5.88 19.43 -10.20
N LEU A 62 -5.35 19.60 -9.00
CA LEU A 62 -5.74 20.70 -8.13
C LEU A 62 -5.52 22.07 -8.80
N PHE A 63 -4.32 22.27 -9.36
CA PHE A 63 -4.04 23.52 -10.09
C PHE A 63 -4.92 23.67 -11.33
N SER A 64 -5.22 22.58 -12.02
CA SER A 64 -6.12 22.58 -13.18
C SER A 64 -7.58 22.87 -12.82
N SER A 65 -7.95 22.67 -11.56
CA SER A 65 -9.31 22.91 -11.06
C SER A 65 -9.62 24.38 -10.77
N PHE A 66 -8.61 25.24 -10.70
CA PHE A 66 -8.80 26.70 -10.47
C PHE A 66 -9.21 27.44 -11.73
N THR A 67 -10.24 26.93 -12.40
CA THR A 67 -10.79 27.55 -13.61
C THR A 67 -12.31 27.58 -13.51
N SER A 68 -12.95 28.45 -14.29
CA SER A 68 -14.41 28.54 -14.36
C SER A 68 -15.04 27.31 -15.02
N GLU A 69 -14.31 26.66 -15.92
CA GLU A 69 -14.71 25.46 -16.64
C GLU A 69 -13.62 24.39 -16.50
N LEU A 70 -14.00 23.20 -16.03
CA LEU A 70 -13.04 22.13 -15.84
C LEU A 70 -12.50 21.62 -17.18
N PRO A 71 -11.18 21.38 -17.31
CA PRO A 71 -10.58 21.03 -18.60
C PRO A 71 -10.96 19.62 -19.11
N TRP A 72 -11.49 18.75 -18.27
CA TRP A 72 -11.87 17.39 -18.65
C TRP A 72 -13.32 17.19 -19.02
N VAL A 73 -14.08 18.29 -19.23
CA VAL A 73 -15.51 18.22 -19.54
C VAL A 73 -15.77 18.08 -21.04
N HIS A 74 -14.94 18.69 -21.88
CA HIS A 74 -15.15 18.78 -23.33
C HIS A 74 -14.00 18.20 -24.14
N CYS A 75 -14.31 17.80 -25.38
CA CYS A 75 -13.33 17.28 -26.35
C CYS A 75 -12.62 18.34 -27.20
N ASN A 76 -12.79 19.62 -26.92
CA ASN A 76 -12.29 20.71 -27.76
C ASN A 76 -10.90 21.23 -27.41
N ASN A 77 -10.11 20.42 -26.71
CA ASN A 77 -8.78 20.81 -26.26
C ASN A 77 -7.67 20.29 -27.19
N THR A 78 -6.48 20.89 -27.09
CA THR A 78 -5.33 20.54 -27.95
C THR A 78 -4.86 19.12 -27.79
N TRP A 79 -5.07 18.51 -26.62
CA TRP A 79 -4.68 17.12 -26.35
C TRP A 79 -5.71 16.09 -26.79
N ASN A 80 -6.93 16.51 -27.14
CA ASN A 80 -7.99 15.58 -27.51
C ASN A 80 -7.74 14.96 -28.88
N SER A 81 -8.03 13.65 -28.99
CA SER A 81 -7.97 12.93 -30.25
C SER A 81 -9.27 13.08 -31.04
N PRO A 82 -9.26 12.79 -32.35
CA PRO A 82 -10.49 12.76 -33.16
C PRO A 82 -11.52 11.75 -32.69
N ASN A 83 -11.09 10.74 -31.95
CA ASN A 83 -11.95 9.66 -31.43
C ASN A 83 -12.64 10.03 -30.09
N CYS A 84 -12.39 11.22 -29.55
CA CYS A 84 -13.02 11.65 -28.30
C CYS A 84 -14.53 11.76 -28.47
N SER A 85 -15.30 11.16 -27.56
CA SER A 85 -16.76 11.21 -27.57
C SER A 85 -17.28 11.86 -26.30
N ASP A 86 -17.95 12.99 -26.48
CA ASP A 86 -18.54 13.80 -25.41
C ASP A 86 -19.96 13.37 -25.06
N ARG A 87 -20.65 12.68 -25.97
CA ARG A 87 -22.04 12.27 -25.82
C ARG A 87 -22.23 10.80 -26.15
N ALA A 88 -23.25 10.18 -25.54
CA ALA A 88 -23.76 8.93 -25.98
C ALA A 88 -24.32 9.10 -27.41
N ASP A 89 -23.56 8.76 -28.40
CA ASP A 89 -24.07 8.69 -29.75
C ASP A 89 -25.14 7.60 -29.82
N ASN A 90 -26.35 8.00 -30.20
CA ASN A 90 -27.46 7.09 -30.47
C ASN A 90 -27.19 6.18 -31.69
N SER A 91 -26.02 6.30 -32.31
CA SER A 91 -25.59 5.41 -33.37
C SER A 91 -25.11 4.08 -32.76
N SER A 92 -26.04 3.19 -32.66
CA SER A 92 -25.97 1.86 -32.11
C SER A 92 -25.02 0.88 -32.82
N ALA A 93 -24.08 1.35 -33.64
CA ALA A 93 -23.37 0.48 -34.57
C ALA A 93 -21.91 0.20 -34.25
N SER A 94 -21.32 0.79 -33.20
CA SER A 94 -19.94 0.47 -32.86
C SER A 94 -19.82 -0.02 -31.42
N ASP A 95 -19.51 -1.31 -31.26
CA ASP A 95 -19.05 -1.90 -30.00
C ASP A 95 -17.68 -1.34 -29.56
N ILE A 96 -17.19 -0.31 -30.22
CA ILE A 96 -15.89 0.31 -29.92
C ILE A 96 -16.10 1.36 -28.84
N TYR A 97 -15.48 1.12 -27.68
CA TYR A 97 -15.38 2.10 -26.61
C TYR A 97 -14.64 3.34 -27.09
N LYS A 98 -15.32 4.47 -27.13
CA LYS A 98 -14.68 5.76 -27.43
C LYS A 98 -14.22 6.39 -26.13
N PRO A 99 -12.96 6.89 -26.04
CA PRO A 99 -12.48 7.54 -24.83
C PRO A 99 -13.32 8.76 -24.47
N THR A 100 -13.60 8.91 -23.19
CA THR A 100 -14.30 10.08 -22.65
C THR A 100 -13.34 11.27 -22.55
N PRO A 101 -13.84 12.52 -22.48
CA PRO A 101 -12.97 13.69 -22.26
C PRO A 101 -12.10 13.58 -21.02
N ALA A 102 -12.64 13.01 -19.92
CA ALA A 102 -11.89 12.82 -18.68
C ALA A 102 -10.75 11.80 -18.84
N HIS A 103 -10.98 10.71 -19.55
CA HIS A 103 -9.97 9.71 -19.83
C HIS A 103 -8.84 10.27 -20.70
N GLU A 104 -9.18 11.01 -21.75
CA GLU A 104 -8.20 11.67 -22.62
C GLU A 104 -7.41 12.76 -21.91
N TYR A 105 -8.07 13.53 -21.04
CA TYR A 105 -7.37 14.50 -20.22
C TYR A 105 -6.29 13.86 -19.37
N PHE A 106 -6.62 12.76 -18.72
CA PHE A 106 -5.64 12.04 -17.90
C PHE A 106 -4.49 11.48 -18.73
N GLU A 107 -4.78 10.73 -19.79
CA GLU A 107 -3.73 10.06 -20.57
C GLU A 107 -2.96 11.00 -21.50
N ARG A 108 -3.65 11.92 -22.14
CA ARG A 108 -3.04 12.77 -23.17
C ARG A 108 -2.69 14.16 -22.68
N GLY A 109 -3.48 14.74 -21.79
CA GLY A 109 -3.23 16.07 -21.25
C GLY A 109 -2.26 16.09 -20.08
N VAL A 110 -2.40 15.15 -19.14
CA VAL A 110 -1.56 15.07 -17.94
C VAL A 110 -0.33 14.21 -18.17
N LEU A 111 -0.51 12.97 -18.64
CA LEU A 111 0.58 12.00 -18.79
C LEU A 111 1.34 12.14 -20.10
N HIS A 112 0.73 12.63 -21.17
CA HIS A 112 1.28 12.65 -22.53
C HIS A 112 1.77 11.28 -23.01
N ILE A 113 1.00 10.24 -22.74
CA ILE A 113 1.36 8.87 -23.07
C ILE A 113 1.42 8.62 -24.60
N GLN A 114 0.73 9.45 -25.37
CA GLN A 114 0.76 9.38 -26.84
C GLN A 114 2.16 9.62 -27.44
N ASP A 115 3.04 10.30 -26.71
CA ASP A 115 4.40 10.58 -27.16
C ASP A 115 5.36 9.42 -26.87
N SER A 116 4.88 8.35 -26.22
CA SER A 116 5.67 7.16 -25.90
C SER A 116 5.15 5.92 -26.63
N ARG A 117 6.08 5.10 -27.11
CA ARG A 117 5.77 3.82 -27.76
C ARG A 117 5.68 2.64 -26.79
N GLY A 118 6.19 2.81 -25.59
CA GLY A 118 6.23 1.77 -24.58
C GLY A 118 7.27 2.06 -23.50
N ILE A 119 7.53 1.08 -22.66
CA ILE A 119 8.48 1.22 -21.55
C ILE A 119 9.93 1.43 -22.02
N GLY A 120 10.26 1.00 -23.25
CA GLY A 120 11.58 1.22 -23.85
C GLY A 120 11.79 2.62 -24.41
N ASP A 121 10.73 3.43 -24.52
CA ASP A 121 10.76 4.79 -25.07
C ASP A 121 10.07 5.73 -24.08
N LEU A 122 10.75 6.09 -23.00
CA LEU A 122 10.18 6.89 -21.92
C LEU A 122 10.05 8.39 -22.27
N GLY A 123 10.87 8.88 -23.19
CA GLY A 123 10.90 10.29 -23.53
C GLY A 123 11.57 11.15 -22.45
N ARG A 124 11.18 12.41 -22.37
CA ARG A 124 11.72 13.37 -21.41
C ARG A 124 10.79 13.51 -20.21
N PRO A 125 11.33 13.76 -18.99
CA PRO A 125 10.49 14.14 -17.86
C PRO A 125 9.68 15.40 -18.18
N ARG A 126 8.38 15.36 -17.88
CA ARG A 126 7.51 16.53 -18.07
C ARG A 126 7.77 17.53 -16.95
N TRP A 127 8.08 18.78 -17.32
CA TRP A 127 8.44 19.78 -16.30
C TRP A 127 7.27 20.09 -15.36
N GLN A 128 6.01 20.05 -15.83
CA GLN A 128 4.83 20.28 -15.00
C GLN A 128 4.72 19.22 -13.88
N LEU A 129 4.79 17.96 -14.25
CA LEU A 129 4.74 16.85 -13.28
C LEU A 129 5.98 16.80 -12.39
N THR A 130 7.14 17.13 -12.94
CA THR A 130 8.40 17.20 -12.19
C THR A 130 8.34 18.29 -11.14
N SER A 131 7.78 19.46 -11.46
CA SER A 131 7.57 20.55 -10.50
C SER A 131 6.60 20.17 -9.39
N CYS A 132 5.49 19.53 -9.74
CA CYS A 132 4.53 19.02 -8.76
C CYS A 132 5.16 17.96 -7.84
N LEU A 133 5.94 17.05 -8.40
CA LEU A 133 6.66 16.04 -7.64
C LEU A 133 7.68 16.66 -6.68
N ALA A 134 8.41 17.70 -7.14
CA ALA A 134 9.35 18.43 -6.30
C ALA A 134 8.65 19.10 -5.10
N VAL A 135 7.49 19.71 -5.33
CA VAL A 135 6.69 20.32 -4.25
C VAL A 135 6.25 19.25 -3.24
N VAL A 136 5.78 18.11 -3.71
CA VAL A 136 5.38 16.99 -2.84
C VAL A 136 6.55 16.49 -2.00
N ILE A 137 7.72 16.33 -2.61
CA ILE A 137 8.93 15.87 -1.93
C ILE A 137 9.37 16.87 -0.85
N VAL A 138 9.31 18.17 -1.13
CA VAL A 138 9.62 19.22 -0.13
C VAL A 138 8.64 19.14 1.04
N LEU A 139 7.35 19.00 0.78
CA LEU A 139 6.34 18.85 1.82
C LEU A 139 6.59 17.61 2.69
N LEU A 140 6.94 16.50 2.08
CA LEU A 140 7.27 15.27 2.82
C LEU A 140 8.51 15.46 3.70
N TYR A 141 9.54 16.09 3.18
CA TYR A 141 10.76 16.34 3.97
C TYR A 141 10.46 17.15 5.22
N PHE A 142 9.74 18.27 5.10
CA PHE A 142 9.42 19.11 6.24
C PHE A 142 8.43 18.46 7.21
N SER A 143 7.65 17.51 6.74
CA SER A 143 6.76 16.72 7.61
C SER A 143 7.51 15.65 8.42
N LEU A 144 8.61 15.14 7.88
CA LEU A 144 9.32 13.99 8.46
C LEU A 144 10.60 14.36 9.24
N TRP A 145 11.19 15.52 8.98
CA TRP A 145 12.54 15.83 9.46
C TRP A 145 12.70 15.85 10.98
N LYS A 146 11.66 16.26 11.71
CA LYS A 146 11.68 16.33 13.21
C LYS A 146 10.93 15.18 13.89
N GLY A 147 10.36 14.24 13.11
CA GLY A 147 9.68 13.07 13.66
C GLY A 147 8.17 13.24 13.82
N VAL A 148 7.57 12.34 14.58
CA VAL A 148 6.12 12.12 14.67
C VAL A 148 5.34 13.27 15.31
N LYS A 149 5.98 14.12 16.12
CA LYS A 149 5.28 15.19 16.85
C LYS A 149 4.56 16.19 15.94
N THR A 150 5.16 16.52 14.80
CA THR A 150 4.60 17.48 13.84
C THR A 150 3.45 16.86 13.05
N SER A 151 3.59 15.61 12.64
CA SER A 151 2.58 14.90 11.83
C SER A 151 1.32 14.59 12.64
N GLY A 152 1.43 14.29 13.93
CA GLY A 152 0.31 13.92 14.78
C GLY A 152 -0.76 15.00 14.95
N LYS A 153 -0.40 16.28 14.83
CA LYS A 153 -1.37 17.39 14.94
C LYS A 153 -2.16 17.62 13.67
N VAL A 154 -1.54 17.41 12.50
CA VAL A 154 -2.17 17.65 11.21
C VAL A 154 -3.16 16.53 10.86
N VAL A 155 -2.93 15.34 11.37
CA VAL A 155 -3.75 14.15 11.09
C VAL A 155 -5.21 14.32 11.50
N TRP A 156 -5.52 15.12 12.53
CA TRP A 156 -6.90 15.38 12.94
C TRP A 156 -7.77 15.92 11.80
N ILE A 157 -7.23 16.84 11.02
CA ILE A 157 -7.95 17.43 9.89
C ILE A 157 -7.90 16.50 8.67
N THR A 158 -6.74 15.96 8.35
CA THR A 158 -6.53 15.14 7.17
C THR A 158 -7.25 13.78 7.25
N ALA A 159 -7.47 13.25 8.43
CA ALA A 159 -8.19 11.99 8.62
C ALA A 159 -9.71 12.14 8.55
N THR A 160 -10.27 13.29 8.93
CA THR A 160 -11.72 13.51 8.98
C THR A 160 -12.30 14.08 7.69
N MET A 161 -11.55 14.91 6.98
CA MET A 161 -12.00 15.56 5.74
C MET A 161 -12.49 14.58 4.65
N PRO A 162 -11.82 13.42 4.41
CA PRO A 162 -12.28 12.46 3.42
C PRO A 162 -13.70 11.95 3.63
N TYR A 163 -14.10 11.76 4.88
CA TYR A 163 -15.45 11.27 5.20
C TYR A 163 -16.53 12.29 4.83
N VAL A 164 -16.27 13.57 5.05
CA VAL A 164 -17.18 14.66 4.67
C VAL A 164 -17.35 14.69 3.16
N VAL A 165 -16.25 14.66 2.41
CA VAL A 165 -16.29 14.70 0.95
C VAL A 165 -16.98 13.47 0.37
N LEU A 166 -16.68 12.28 0.87
CA LEU A 166 -17.33 11.03 0.43
C LEU A 166 -18.82 11.02 0.72
N THR A 167 -19.24 11.56 1.86
CA THR A 167 -20.66 11.67 2.21
C THR A 167 -21.41 12.56 1.22
N VAL A 168 -20.83 13.71 0.87
CA VAL A 168 -21.42 14.62 -0.11
C VAL A 168 -21.51 13.96 -1.49
N LEU A 169 -20.43 13.28 -1.90
CA LEU A 169 -20.40 12.56 -3.18
C LEU A 169 -21.45 11.43 -3.20
N LEU A 170 -21.63 10.71 -2.10
CA LEU A 170 -22.63 9.67 -2.01
C LEU A 170 -24.05 10.24 -2.16
N LEU A 171 -24.36 11.32 -1.45
CA LEU A 171 -25.67 11.97 -1.54
C LEU A 171 -25.95 12.43 -2.98
N ARG A 172 -24.97 12.97 -3.67
CA ARG A 172 -25.13 13.33 -5.08
C ARG A 172 -25.22 12.11 -5.98
N GLY A 173 -24.38 11.10 -5.77
CA GLY A 173 -24.34 9.89 -6.59
C GLY A 173 -25.64 9.12 -6.56
N VAL A 174 -26.27 8.98 -5.40
CA VAL A 174 -27.53 8.25 -5.24
C VAL A 174 -28.68 8.94 -6.00
N THR A 175 -28.63 10.25 -6.15
CA THR A 175 -29.67 11.01 -6.88
C THR A 175 -29.52 10.97 -8.40
N LEU A 176 -28.38 10.48 -8.92
CA LEU A 176 -28.14 10.40 -10.35
C LEU A 176 -28.91 9.24 -11.01
N PRO A 177 -29.37 9.40 -12.26
CA PRO A 177 -30.03 8.32 -12.97
C PRO A 177 -29.06 7.15 -13.26
N GLY A 178 -29.49 5.93 -13.05
CA GLY A 178 -28.66 4.73 -13.24
C GLY A 178 -27.81 4.33 -12.04
N ALA A 179 -27.77 5.13 -10.99
CA ALA A 179 -27.03 4.83 -9.77
C ALA A 179 -27.48 3.53 -9.09
N ILE A 180 -28.80 3.27 -9.12
CA ILE A 180 -29.39 2.07 -8.52
C ILE A 180 -28.85 0.81 -9.19
N ASP A 181 -28.67 0.80 -10.49
CA ASP A 181 -28.14 -0.35 -11.22
C ASP A 181 -26.66 -0.59 -10.84
N GLY A 182 -25.89 0.44 -10.64
CA GLY A 182 -24.53 0.33 -10.15
C GLY A 182 -24.47 -0.24 -8.74
N ILE A 183 -25.32 0.22 -7.83
CA ILE A 183 -25.40 -0.29 -6.46
C ILE A 183 -25.82 -1.76 -6.44
N LYS A 184 -26.79 -2.14 -7.28
CA LYS A 184 -27.19 -3.54 -7.41
C LYS A 184 -26.06 -4.42 -7.92
N ALA A 185 -25.28 -3.94 -8.88
CA ALA A 185 -24.09 -4.66 -9.36
C ALA A 185 -23.03 -4.81 -8.27
N TYR A 186 -22.84 -3.79 -7.44
CA TYR A 186 -21.90 -3.83 -6.32
C TYR A 186 -22.31 -4.87 -5.28
N LEU A 187 -23.61 -4.96 -4.96
CA LEU A 187 -24.11 -5.89 -3.96
C LEU A 187 -24.45 -7.27 -4.53
N SER A 188 -24.33 -7.48 -5.85
CA SER A 188 -24.56 -8.80 -6.45
C SER A 188 -23.47 -9.77 -6.02
N VAL A 189 -23.88 -11.00 -5.64
CA VAL A 189 -22.97 -12.03 -5.16
C VAL A 189 -22.90 -13.17 -6.18
N ASP A 190 -21.68 -13.51 -6.62
CA ASP A 190 -21.40 -14.65 -7.48
C ASP A 190 -20.55 -15.66 -6.71
N PHE A 191 -21.18 -16.63 -6.08
CA PHE A 191 -20.49 -17.62 -5.26
C PHE A 191 -19.57 -18.54 -6.07
N LEU A 192 -19.80 -18.68 -7.38
CA LEU A 192 -18.94 -19.52 -8.23
C LEU A 192 -17.54 -18.96 -8.39
N ARG A 193 -17.37 -17.65 -8.29
CA ARG A 193 -16.06 -17.01 -8.36
C ARG A 193 -15.19 -17.31 -7.15
N LEU A 194 -15.77 -17.73 -6.04
CA LEU A 194 -15.00 -18.12 -4.85
C LEU A 194 -14.15 -19.37 -5.09
N CYS A 195 -14.41 -20.13 -6.13
CA CYS A 195 -13.58 -21.26 -6.53
C CYS A 195 -12.30 -20.84 -7.27
N ASP A 196 -12.20 -19.57 -7.67
CA ASP A 196 -11.01 -19.05 -8.35
C ASP A 196 -10.02 -18.53 -7.29
N ALA A 197 -8.81 -19.10 -7.31
CA ALA A 197 -7.74 -18.71 -6.40
C ALA A 197 -7.30 -17.25 -6.56
N LYS A 198 -7.45 -16.68 -7.76
CA LYS A 198 -7.08 -15.30 -8.05
C LYS A 198 -7.86 -14.30 -7.18
N VAL A 199 -9.16 -14.55 -6.95
CA VAL A 199 -10.00 -13.71 -6.09
C VAL A 199 -9.44 -13.64 -4.67
N TRP A 200 -9.02 -14.77 -4.12
CA TRP A 200 -8.44 -14.84 -2.78
C TRP A 200 -7.09 -14.16 -2.68
N ILE A 201 -6.23 -14.31 -3.71
CA ILE A 201 -4.92 -13.65 -3.77
C ILE A 201 -5.09 -12.13 -3.81
N GLU A 202 -5.95 -11.63 -4.67
CA GLU A 202 -6.21 -10.20 -4.78
C GLU A 202 -6.79 -9.62 -3.49
N ALA A 203 -7.72 -10.33 -2.86
CA ALA A 203 -8.29 -9.92 -1.58
C ALA A 203 -7.23 -9.86 -0.48
N ALA A 204 -6.38 -10.89 -0.36
CA ALA A 204 -5.32 -10.93 0.64
C ALA A 204 -4.29 -9.81 0.43
N THR A 205 -3.86 -9.60 -0.81
CA THR A 205 -2.92 -8.53 -1.16
C THR A 205 -3.51 -7.16 -0.85
N GLN A 206 -4.76 -6.93 -1.22
CA GLN A 206 -5.45 -5.67 -0.98
C GLN A 206 -5.61 -5.38 0.52
N ILE A 207 -5.96 -6.38 1.32
CA ILE A 207 -6.10 -6.22 2.77
C ILE A 207 -4.75 -5.89 3.40
N CYS A 208 -3.68 -6.58 3.04
CA CYS A 208 -2.34 -6.29 3.53
C CYS A 208 -1.91 -4.87 3.14
N PHE A 209 -2.14 -4.47 1.89
CA PHE A 209 -1.80 -3.13 1.41
C PHE A 209 -2.63 -2.06 2.13
N SER A 210 -3.92 -2.24 2.26
CA SER A 210 -4.84 -1.28 2.86
C SER A 210 -4.58 -1.06 4.36
N LEU A 211 -4.32 -2.14 5.10
CA LEU A 211 -4.01 -2.05 6.52
C LEU A 211 -2.57 -1.61 6.81
N GLY A 212 -1.70 -1.68 5.81
CA GLY A 212 -0.28 -1.39 6.01
C GLY A 212 0.51 -2.54 6.62
N VAL A 213 -0.07 -3.74 6.70
CA VAL A 213 0.62 -4.94 7.15
C VAL A 213 1.69 -5.33 6.14
N GLY A 214 2.90 -5.58 6.59
CA GLY A 214 4.03 -5.92 5.73
C GLY A 214 4.84 -4.75 5.21
N PHE A 215 4.46 -3.51 5.56
CA PHE A 215 5.24 -2.31 5.22
C PHE A 215 6.14 -1.82 6.36
N GLY A 216 6.01 -2.39 7.54
CA GLY A 216 6.71 -1.89 8.72
C GLY A 216 6.15 -0.59 9.29
N VAL A 217 5.11 -0.03 8.70
CA VAL A 217 4.47 1.22 9.16
C VAL A 217 3.87 1.04 10.54
N LEU A 218 3.16 -0.04 10.77
CA LEU A 218 2.50 -0.33 12.05
C LEU A 218 3.52 -0.51 13.16
N ILE A 219 4.61 -1.22 12.88
CA ILE A 219 5.71 -1.40 13.83
C ILE A 219 6.37 -0.05 14.15
N ALA A 220 6.64 0.74 13.13
CA ALA A 220 7.28 2.05 13.30
C ALA A 220 6.42 2.99 14.13
N PHE A 221 5.13 3.13 13.82
CA PHE A 221 4.25 4.01 14.57
C PHE A 221 3.96 3.51 15.98
N SER A 222 3.75 2.21 16.16
CA SER A 222 3.51 1.65 17.49
C SER A 222 4.72 1.75 18.41
N SER A 223 5.93 1.82 17.86
CA SER A 223 7.14 2.01 18.64
C SER A 223 7.19 3.34 19.39
N TYR A 224 6.42 4.34 18.95
CA TYR A 224 6.30 5.63 19.60
C TYR A 224 5.17 5.70 20.64
N ASN A 225 4.32 4.68 20.71
CA ASN A 225 3.23 4.64 21.70
C ASN A 225 3.77 4.40 23.10
N LYS A 226 2.97 4.78 24.11
CA LYS A 226 3.28 4.43 25.51
C LYS A 226 3.24 2.92 25.67
N PHE A 227 4.12 2.38 26.52
CA PHE A 227 4.18 0.93 26.78
C PHE A 227 2.84 0.35 27.24
N SER A 228 2.09 1.10 28.04
CA SER A 228 0.80 0.70 28.58
C SER A 228 -0.39 0.96 27.67
N ASN A 229 -0.18 1.46 26.44
CA ASN A 229 -1.26 1.71 25.49
C ASN A 229 -1.98 0.42 25.13
N ASN A 230 -3.31 0.47 25.03
CA ASN A 230 -4.12 -0.71 24.69
C ASN A 230 -4.09 -0.98 23.17
N CYS A 231 -3.08 -1.73 22.72
CA CYS A 231 -2.91 -2.06 21.33
C CYS A 231 -4.00 -3.00 20.77
N TYR A 232 -4.62 -3.81 21.62
CA TYR A 232 -5.75 -4.66 21.24
C TYR A 232 -6.95 -3.83 20.80
N ARG A 233 -7.31 -2.83 21.59
CA ARG A 233 -8.39 -1.90 21.26
C ARG A 233 -8.07 -1.13 19.96
N ASP A 234 -6.85 -0.64 19.83
CA ASP A 234 -6.42 0.09 18.64
C ASP A 234 -6.50 -0.77 17.38
N ALA A 235 -6.06 -2.04 17.47
CA ALA A 235 -6.12 -2.97 16.35
C ALA A 235 -7.55 -3.22 15.88
N ILE A 236 -8.46 -3.52 16.79
CA ILE A 236 -9.86 -3.81 16.45
C ILE A 236 -10.54 -2.59 15.85
N ILE A 237 -10.43 -1.43 16.49
CA ILE A 237 -11.09 -0.21 16.06
C ILE A 237 -10.57 0.22 14.68
N THR A 238 -9.26 0.27 14.50
CA THR A 238 -8.65 0.74 13.26
C THR A 238 -8.97 -0.20 12.09
N SER A 239 -8.87 -1.50 12.29
CA SER A 239 -9.20 -2.48 11.25
C SER A 239 -10.67 -2.42 10.84
N SER A 240 -11.56 -2.28 11.82
CA SER A 240 -13.00 -2.18 11.59
C SER A 240 -13.36 -0.91 10.83
N ILE A 241 -12.78 0.23 11.21
CA ILE A 241 -13.00 1.51 10.52
C ILE A 241 -12.48 1.43 9.08
N ASN A 242 -11.32 0.82 8.86
CA ASN A 242 -10.75 0.65 7.53
C ASN A 242 -11.68 -0.14 6.61
N SER A 243 -12.22 -1.26 7.09
CA SER A 243 -13.14 -2.09 6.31
C SER A 243 -14.48 -1.40 6.04
N LEU A 244 -15.04 -0.74 7.05
CA LEU A 244 -16.30 0.00 6.89
C LEU A 244 -16.15 1.18 5.93
N THR A 245 -15.03 1.87 5.96
CA THR A 245 -14.73 2.97 5.02
C THR A 245 -14.62 2.45 3.60
N SER A 246 -13.95 1.33 3.39
CA SER A 246 -13.84 0.71 2.07
C SER A 246 -15.20 0.31 1.51
N PHE A 247 -16.05 -0.28 2.35
CA PHE A 247 -17.41 -0.67 1.97
C PHE A 247 -18.25 0.57 1.62
N PHE A 248 -18.17 1.62 2.42
CA PHE A 248 -18.87 2.87 2.17
C PHE A 248 -18.42 3.54 0.86
N SER A 249 -17.11 3.61 0.61
CA SER A 249 -16.59 4.20 -0.62
C SER A 249 -17.00 3.40 -1.87
N GLY A 250 -17.19 2.10 -1.73
CA GLY A 250 -17.71 1.25 -2.80
C GLY A 250 -19.09 1.69 -3.29
N PHE A 251 -19.97 2.10 -2.40
CA PHE A 251 -21.27 2.66 -2.79
C PHE A 251 -21.13 3.93 -3.63
N VAL A 252 -20.22 4.82 -3.25
CA VAL A 252 -19.94 6.05 -4.00
C VAL A 252 -19.45 5.71 -5.41
N VAL A 253 -18.44 4.86 -5.51
CA VAL A 253 -17.84 4.46 -6.79
C VAL A 253 -18.86 3.81 -7.71
N PHE A 254 -19.61 2.83 -7.22
CA PHE A 254 -20.56 2.11 -8.04
C PHE A 254 -21.81 2.93 -8.41
N SER A 255 -22.19 3.89 -7.58
CA SER A 255 -23.23 4.85 -7.95
C SER A 255 -22.83 5.66 -9.17
N PHE A 256 -21.60 6.17 -9.19
CA PHE A 256 -21.10 6.92 -10.33
C PHE A 256 -20.82 6.03 -11.55
N LEU A 257 -20.34 4.80 -11.35
CA LEU A 257 -20.16 3.85 -12.45
C LEU A 257 -21.49 3.50 -13.12
N GLY A 258 -22.55 3.29 -12.33
CA GLY A 258 -23.90 3.06 -12.86
C GLY A 258 -24.42 4.26 -13.65
N TYR A 259 -24.19 5.46 -13.15
CA TYR A 259 -24.53 6.68 -13.86
C TYR A 259 -23.79 6.79 -15.20
N MET A 260 -22.47 6.54 -15.21
CA MET A 260 -21.66 6.59 -16.42
C MET A 260 -22.04 5.52 -17.43
N SER A 261 -22.33 4.30 -16.95
CA SER A 261 -22.81 3.21 -17.77
C SER A 261 -24.09 3.59 -18.50
N GLN A 262 -25.03 4.22 -17.81
CA GLN A 262 -26.27 4.67 -18.42
C GLN A 262 -26.06 5.85 -19.38
N LYS A 263 -25.21 6.80 -19.00
CA LYS A 263 -24.92 8.00 -19.82
C LYS A 263 -24.26 7.64 -21.15
N HIS A 264 -23.36 6.65 -21.14
CA HIS A 264 -22.59 6.26 -22.34
C HIS A 264 -23.18 5.03 -23.05
N ASN A 265 -24.26 4.43 -22.55
CA ASN A 265 -24.89 3.20 -23.11
C ASN A 265 -23.90 2.03 -23.24
N ILE A 266 -22.97 1.89 -22.28
CA ILE A 266 -21.95 0.85 -22.28
C ILE A 266 -22.19 -0.04 -21.07
N ALA A 267 -21.86 -1.33 -21.16
CA ALA A 267 -21.97 -2.25 -20.04
C ALA A 267 -21.10 -1.78 -18.86
N LEU A 268 -21.56 -1.97 -17.65
CA LEU A 268 -20.85 -1.56 -16.43
C LEU A 268 -19.41 -2.11 -16.38
N ASP A 269 -19.20 -3.34 -16.82
CA ASP A 269 -17.90 -3.99 -16.85
C ASP A 269 -16.88 -3.28 -17.74
N LYS A 270 -17.35 -2.63 -18.80
CA LYS A 270 -16.50 -1.88 -19.74
C LYS A 270 -16.16 -0.48 -19.29
N VAL A 271 -17.02 0.11 -18.45
CA VAL A 271 -16.80 1.44 -17.86
C VAL A 271 -15.90 1.35 -16.64
N ALA A 272 -16.02 0.25 -15.87
CA ALA A 272 -15.27 0.05 -14.65
C ALA A 272 -13.76 -0.04 -14.94
N THR A 273 -12.98 0.79 -14.27
CA THR A 273 -11.53 0.78 -14.29
C THR A 273 -10.99 0.65 -12.88
N ASP A 274 -9.75 0.20 -12.77
CA ASP A 274 -9.07 0.06 -11.49
C ASP A 274 -7.82 0.96 -11.43
N GLY A 275 -7.21 1.04 -10.25
CA GLY A 275 -6.00 1.80 -10.06
C GLY A 275 -6.17 3.31 -10.24
N ALA A 276 -5.17 3.92 -10.85
CA ALA A 276 -5.13 5.37 -11.08
C ALA A 276 -6.28 5.86 -11.97
N GLY A 277 -6.75 5.05 -12.90
CA GLY A 277 -7.88 5.39 -13.77
C GLY A 277 -9.17 5.65 -13.01
N LEU A 278 -9.44 4.92 -11.94
CA LEU A 278 -10.63 5.14 -11.11
C LEU A 278 -10.61 6.53 -10.47
N VAL A 279 -9.50 6.92 -9.90
CA VAL A 279 -9.37 8.19 -9.16
C VAL A 279 -9.35 9.39 -10.10
N PHE A 280 -8.68 9.27 -11.24
CA PHE A 280 -8.42 10.43 -12.11
C PHE A 280 -9.30 10.50 -13.35
N VAL A 281 -10.13 9.50 -13.58
CA VAL A 281 -11.11 9.49 -14.70
C VAL A 281 -12.54 9.50 -14.17
N ILE A 282 -12.87 8.55 -13.32
CA ILE A 282 -14.26 8.34 -12.85
C ILE A 282 -14.70 9.46 -11.90
N TYR A 283 -13.93 9.75 -10.87
CA TYR A 283 -14.29 10.79 -9.90
C TYR A 283 -14.30 12.21 -10.50
N PRO A 284 -13.32 12.61 -11.33
CA PRO A 284 -13.41 13.91 -11.99
C PRO A 284 -14.62 14.06 -12.90
N GLU A 285 -14.99 13.04 -13.64
CA GLU A 285 -16.18 13.05 -14.49
C GLU A 285 -17.45 13.18 -13.64
N ALA A 286 -17.52 12.46 -12.52
CA ALA A 286 -18.61 12.55 -11.57
C ALA A 286 -18.74 13.95 -10.96
N ILE A 287 -17.62 14.55 -10.57
CA ILE A 287 -17.59 15.88 -9.98
C ILE A 287 -18.07 16.93 -10.97
N ALA A 288 -17.79 16.77 -12.26
CA ALA A 288 -18.25 17.67 -13.30
C ALA A 288 -19.79 17.76 -13.40
N THR A 289 -20.52 16.77 -12.88
CA THR A 289 -22.00 16.79 -12.84
C THR A 289 -22.57 17.60 -11.70
N LEU A 290 -21.75 17.99 -10.72
CA LEU A 290 -22.22 18.72 -9.54
C LEU A 290 -22.39 20.22 -9.86
N PRO A 291 -23.38 20.90 -9.25
CA PRO A 291 -23.45 22.36 -9.31
C PRO A 291 -22.24 22.95 -8.58
N GLY A 292 -21.60 23.94 -9.19
CA GLY A 292 -20.34 24.49 -8.67
C GLY A 292 -19.19 23.51 -8.76
N SER A 293 -19.06 22.81 -9.87
CA SER A 293 -18.11 21.72 -10.07
C SER A 293 -16.66 22.10 -9.78
N SER A 294 -16.24 23.34 -10.12
CA SER A 294 -14.88 23.81 -9.85
C SER A 294 -14.54 23.82 -8.34
N VAL A 295 -15.48 24.24 -7.51
CA VAL A 295 -15.30 24.25 -6.05
C VAL A 295 -15.20 22.83 -5.51
N TRP A 296 -16.06 21.94 -5.97
CA TRP A 296 -16.02 20.53 -5.56
C TRP A 296 -14.75 19.82 -6.03
N ALA A 297 -14.27 20.13 -7.24
CA ALA A 297 -13.02 19.60 -7.75
C ALA A 297 -11.85 20.04 -6.88
N VAL A 298 -11.77 21.31 -6.49
CA VAL A 298 -10.73 21.82 -5.60
C VAL A 298 -10.76 21.09 -4.26
N ILE A 299 -11.94 20.95 -3.66
CA ILE A 299 -12.10 20.26 -2.36
C ILE A 299 -11.68 18.80 -2.48
N PHE A 300 -12.10 18.11 -3.54
CA PHE A 300 -11.77 16.72 -3.77
C PHE A 300 -10.27 16.50 -3.92
N PHE A 301 -9.59 17.32 -4.73
CA PHE A 301 -8.15 17.16 -4.95
C PHE A 301 -7.32 17.61 -3.76
N ILE A 302 -7.78 18.54 -2.94
CA ILE A 302 -7.17 18.84 -1.65
C ILE A 302 -7.28 17.61 -0.73
N MET A 303 -8.43 16.96 -0.71
CA MET A 303 -8.62 15.71 0.03
C MET A 303 -7.65 14.63 -0.43
N LEU A 304 -7.55 14.38 -1.74
CA LEU A 304 -6.61 13.40 -2.29
C LEU A 304 -5.17 13.73 -1.92
N LEU A 305 -4.79 15.00 -2.02
CA LEU A 305 -3.45 15.46 -1.70
C LEU A 305 -3.12 15.18 -0.22
N THR A 306 -4.04 15.51 0.68
CA THR A 306 -3.84 15.28 2.12
C THR A 306 -3.77 13.78 2.45
N LEU A 307 -4.66 12.97 1.89
CA LEU A 307 -4.63 11.51 2.05
C LEU A 307 -3.32 10.91 1.53
N GLY A 308 -2.91 11.31 0.34
CA GLY A 308 -1.68 10.82 -0.26
C GLY A 308 -0.45 11.17 0.56
N ILE A 309 -0.36 12.41 1.04
CA ILE A 309 0.75 12.86 1.88
C ILE A 309 0.79 12.07 3.19
N ASP A 310 -0.34 11.83 3.84
CA ASP A 310 -0.40 11.05 5.08
C ASP A 310 0.14 9.63 4.87
N SER A 311 -0.30 8.96 3.81
CA SER A 311 0.15 7.61 3.50
C SER A 311 1.62 7.57 3.11
N ALA A 312 2.10 8.55 2.35
CA ALA A 312 3.50 8.66 1.97
C ALA A 312 4.38 8.93 3.20
N MET A 313 3.93 9.77 4.12
CA MET A 313 4.62 9.99 5.40
C MET A 313 4.74 8.68 6.19
N GLY A 314 3.66 7.89 6.24
CA GLY A 314 3.68 6.60 6.91
C GLY A 314 4.73 5.66 6.34
N GLY A 315 4.76 5.48 5.03
CA GLY A 315 5.75 4.64 4.35
C GLY A 315 7.19 5.12 4.55
N MET A 316 7.42 6.42 4.41
CA MET A 316 8.75 7.01 4.60
C MET A 316 9.20 6.94 6.07
N GLU A 317 8.29 7.14 7.02
CA GLU A 317 8.60 6.99 8.44
C GLU A 317 8.97 5.55 8.78
N SER A 318 8.33 4.57 8.16
CA SER A 318 8.70 3.17 8.30
C SER A 318 10.16 2.93 7.90
N VAL A 319 10.56 3.44 6.74
CA VAL A 319 11.94 3.31 6.26
C VAL A 319 12.93 4.02 7.18
N ILE A 320 12.64 5.26 7.54
CA ILE A 320 13.54 6.10 8.33
C ILE A 320 13.69 5.53 9.74
N THR A 321 12.60 5.22 10.42
CA THR A 321 12.62 4.67 11.77
C THR A 321 13.28 3.30 11.79
N GLY A 322 12.97 2.45 10.83
CA GLY A 322 13.56 1.12 10.74
C GLY A 322 15.07 1.16 10.60
N LEU A 323 15.59 2.02 9.74
CA LEU A 323 17.03 2.13 9.51
C LEU A 323 17.74 2.89 10.63
N ILE A 324 17.14 3.93 11.19
CA ILE A 324 17.74 4.69 12.30
C ILE A 324 17.85 3.82 13.55
N ASP A 325 16.83 3.06 13.89
CA ASP A 325 16.84 2.20 15.07
C ASP A 325 17.82 1.04 14.92
N GLU A 326 18.04 0.55 13.70
CA GLU A 326 19.03 -0.49 13.43
C GLU A 326 20.47 0.06 13.44
N PHE A 327 20.70 1.19 12.78
CA PHE A 327 22.01 1.81 12.68
C PHE A 327 22.06 3.04 13.58
N LYS A 328 22.52 2.86 14.82
CA LYS A 328 22.46 3.90 15.87
C LYS A 328 23.25 5.17 15.55
N PHE A 329 24.26 5.10 14.67
CA PHE A 329 24.99 6.30 14.27
C PHE A 329 24.12 7.29 13.48
N LEU A 330 23.00 6.85 12.91
CA LEU A 330 22.06 7.70 12.20
C LEU A 330 21.16 8.54 13.14
N HIS A 331 21.06 8.18 14.42
CA HIS A 331 20.27 8.94 15.38
C HIS A 331 20.68 10.40 15.47
N LYS A 332 21.97 10.67 15.43
CA LYS A 332 22.53 12.03 15.51
C LYS A 332 22.26 12.84 14.25
N HIS A 333 22.06 12.17 13.12
CA HIS A 333 21.94 12.79 11.80
C HIS A 333 20.60 12.44 11.13
N ARG A 334 19.53 12.35 11.91
CA ARG A 334 18.20 12.04 11.37
C ARG A 334 17.81 12.96 10.22
N GLU A 335 18.04 14.26 10.36
CA GLU A 335 17.65 15.25 9.36
C GLU A 335 18.38 15.04 8.03
N LEU A 336 19.69 14.78 8.08
CA LEU A 336 20.48 14.52 6.87
C LEU A 336 20.11 13.18 6.23
N PHE A 337 19.85 12.17 7.05
CA PHE A 337 19.41 10.86 6.53
C PHE A 337 18.04 10.94 5.87
N THR A 338 17.11 11.67 6.47
CA THR A 338 15.78 11.93 5.90
C THR A 338 15.91 12.65 4.55
N LEU A 339 16.79 13.67 4.48
CA LEU A 339 17.06 14.37 3.23
C LEU A 339 17.61 13.44 2.16
N PHE A 340 18.56 12.57 2.52
CA PHE A 340 19.13 11.59 1.59
C PHE A 340 18.05 10.65 1.02
N ILE A 341 17.22 10.08 1.87
CA ILE A 341 16.14 9.16 1.46
C ILE A 341 15.13 9.87 0.55
N VAL A 342 14.71 11.07 0.91
CA VAL A 342 13.72 11.85 0.16
C VAL A 342 14.26 12.24 -1.22
N VAL A 343 15.51 12.67 -1.30
CA VAL A 343 16.15 13.03 -2.58
C VAL A 343 16.34 11.79 -3.47
N ALA A 344 16.75 10.67 -2.91
CA ALA A 344 16.88 9.41 -3.66
C ALA A 344 15.53 8.95 -4.21
N THR A 345 14.47 9.06 -3.42
CA THR A 345 13.10 8.76 -3.86
C THR A 345 12.67 9.68 -5.00
N PHE A 346 12.96 10.97 -4.91
CA PHE A 346 12.67 11.94 -5.98
C PHE A 346 13.36 11.56 -7.29
N LEU A 347 14.67 11.26 -7.23
CA LEU A 347 15.44 10.93 -8.43
C LEU A 347 14.91 9.68 -9.12
N ILE A 348 14.54 8.65 -8.35
CA ILE A 348 13.98 7.42 -8.92
C ILE A 348 12.55 7.67 -9.45
N SER A 349 11.76 8.48 -8.76
CA SER A 349 10.41 8.82 -9.19
C SER A 349 10.38 9.63 -10.50
N LEU A 350 11.49 10.25 -10.89
CA LEU A 350 11.56 10.96 -12.17
C LEU A 350 11.28 10.04 -13.37
N PHE A 351 11.58 8.77 -13.29
CA PHE A 351 11.22 7.82 -14.35
C PHE A 351 9.70 7.71 -14.56
N CYS A 352 8.91 7.93 -13.52
CA CYS A 352 7.46 7.84 -13.59
C CYS A 352 6.78 9.12 -14.10
N VAL A 353 7.51 10.23 -14.19
CA VAL A 353 6.95 11.52 -14.69
C VAL A 353 7.36 11.81 -16.14
N THR A 354 7.99 10.87 -16.81
CA THR A 354 8.31 10.94 -18.24
C THR A 354 7.05 10.68 -19.08
N ASN A 355 7.16 10.83 -20.39
CA ASN A 355 6.04 10.53 -21.30
C ASN A 355 5.59 9.07 -21.23
N GLY A 356 6.52 8.15 -21.06
CA GLY A 356 6.23 6.72 -20.82
C GLY A 356 6.13 6.35 -19.35
N GLY A 357 6.04 7.31 -18.46
CA GLY A 357 6.07 7.09 -17.01
C GLY A 357 4.96 6.20 -16.48
N MET A 358 3.80 6.20 -17.14
CA MET A 358 2.70 5.31 -16.72
C MET A 358 3.06 3.83 -16.90
N TYR A 359 3.86 3.48 -17.86
CA TYR A 359 4.34 2.11 -18.02
C TYR A 359 5.28 1.70 -16.89
N VAL A 360 6.20 2.60 -16.50
CA VAL A 360 7.06 2.38 -15.32
C VAL A 360 6.24 2.29 -14.04
N PHE A 361 5.26 3.17 -13.87
CA PHE A 361 4.36 3.15 -12.73
C PHE A 361 3.61 1.83 -12.63
N THR A 362 3.04 1.35 -13.73
CA THR A 362 2.31 0.08 -13.77
C THR A 362 3.21 -1.10 -13.42
N LEU A 363 4.43 -1.11 -13.95
CA LEU A 363 5.41 -2.15 -13.64
C LEU A 363 5.75 -2.17 -12.15
N LEU A 364 6.06 -1.02 -11.56
CA LEU A 364 6.35 -0.89 -10.14
C LEU A 364 5.16 -1.29 -9.27
N ASP A 365 3.97 -0.83 -9.62
CA ASP A 365 2.75 -1.16 -8.88
C ASP A 365 2.48 -2.67 -8.83
N ASN A 366 2.75 -3.38 -9.91
CA ASN A 366 2.54 -4.83 -9.96
C ASN A 366 3.61 -5.64 -9.23
N PHE A 367 4.87 -5.18 -9.22
CA PHE A 367 5.99 -5.99 -8.71
C PHE A 367 6.55 -5.52 -7.37
N ALA A 368 6.38 -4.25 -6.99
CA ALA A 368 6.96 -3.73 -5.75
C ALA A 368 6.34 -4.33 -4.50
N ALA A 369 5.01 -4.51 -4.52
CA ALA A 369 4.22 -4.93 -3.36
C ALA A 369 3.23 -5.99 -3.76
N GLY A 370 3.15 -7.03 -3.92
CA GLY A 370 2.17 -8.08 -4.24
C GLY A 370 2.52 -9.35 -3.49
N THR A 371 3.12 -10.28 -4.19
CA THR A 371 3.61 -11.52 -3.58
C THR A 371 4.67 -11.25 -2.51
N SER A 372 5.49 -10.20 -2.67
CA SER A 372 6.53 -9.82 -1.70
C SER A 372 5.94 -9.48 -0.33
N ILE A 373 4.83 -8.75 -0.27
CA ILE A 373 4.15 -8.45 1.00
C ILE A 373 3.66 -9.72 1.66
N LEU A 374 2.99 -10.58 0.92
CA LEU A 374 2.45 -11.84 1.45
C LEU A 374 3.57 -12.73 2.00
N PHE A 375 4.68 -12.83 1.27
CA PHE A 375 5.86 -13.56 1.71
C PHE A 375 6.45 -12.95 2.99
N GLY A 376 6.65 -11.64 3.02
CA GLY A 376 7.21 -10.95 4.18
C GLY A 376 6.36 -11.14 5.44
N VAL A 377 5.04 -11.00 5.31
CA VAL A 377 4.12 -11.18 6.44
C VAL A 377 4.08 -12.64 6.89
N LEU A 378 4.13 -13.59 5.97
CA LEU A 378 4.20 -15.02 6.28
C LEU A 378 5.43 -15.34 7.14
N ILE A 379 6.60 -14.90 6.72
CA ILE A 379 7.83 -15.15 7.46
C ILE A 379 7.82 -14.42 8.80
N GLU A 380 7.29 -13.22 8.86
CA GLU A 380 7.12 -12.47 10.11
C GLU A 380 6.23 -13.24 11.09
N ALA A 381 5.10 -13.75 10.64
CA ALA A 381 4.18 -14.54 11.47
C ALA A 381 4.86 -15.83 11.97
N ILE A 382 5.58 -16.52 11.10
CA ILE A 382 6.34 -17.72 11.48
C ILE A 382 7.39 -17.37 12.54
N GLY A 383 8.14 -16.30 12.33
CA GLY A 383 9.18 -15.87 13.26
C GLY A 383 8.64 -15.56 14.66
N ILE A 384 7.53 -14.84 14.72
CA ILE A 384 6.94 -14.46 16.01
C ILE A 384 6.21 -15.61 16.66
N ALA A 385 5.36 -16.33 15.93
CA ALA A 385 4.49 -17.35 16.51
C ALA A 385 5.20 -18.71 16.74
N TRP A 386 6.12 -19.09 15.85
CA TRP A 386 6.77 -20.39 15.90
C TRP A 386 8.14 -20.34 16.59
N PHE A 387 8.99 -19.39 16.28
CA PHE A 387 10.35 -19.35 16.81
C PHE A 387 10.44 -18.59 18.13
N TYR A 388 9.90 -17.38 18.19
CA TYR A 388 9.82 -16.66 19.47
C TYR A 388 8.87 -17.36 20.43
N GLY A 389 7.72 -17.78 19.91
CA GLY A 389 6.71 -18.52 20.64
C GLY A 389 5.48 -17.66 20.96
N VAL A 390 4.32 -18.21 20.62
CA VAL A 390 3.05 -17.52 20.86
C VAL A 390 2.78 -17.30 22.35
N ASP A 391 3.27 -18.20 23.22
CA ASP A 391 3.14 -18.04 24.67
C ASP A 391 3.92 -16.84 25.18
N ARG A 392 5.17 -16.71 24.77
CA ARG A 392 6.03 -15.59 25.15
C ARG A 392 5.48 -14.28 24.63
N PHE A 393 5.00 -14.28 23.41
CA PHE A 393 4.36 -13.10 22.81
C PHE A 393 3.09 -12.73 23.57
N SER A 394 2.29 -13.72 24.00
CA SER A 394 1.10 -13.48 24.80
C SER A 394 1.44 -12.94 26.19
N ASP A 395 2.52 -13.42 26.79
CA ASP A 395 3.02 -12.91 28.07
C ASP A 395 3.46 -11.45 27.94
N ASP A 396 4.12 -11.10 26.83
CA ASP A 396 4.54 -9.72 26.55
C ASP A 396 3.33 -8.78 26.43
N ILE A 397 2.28 -9.22 25.75
CA ILE A 397 1.03 -8.45 25.62
C ILE A 397 0.35 -8.28 26.98
N GLU A 398 0.31 -9.35 27.78
CA GLU A 398 -0.26 -9.27 29.14
C GLU A 398 0.50 -8.27 30.01
N GLU A 399 1.82 -8.22 29.89
CA GLU A 399 2.65 -7.23 30.58
C GLU A 399 2.30 -5.79 30.14
N MET A 400 2.04 -5.56 28.85
CA MET A 400 1.70 -4.25 28.33
C MET A 400 0.31 -3.77 28.74
N ILE A 401 -0.72 -4.60 28.57
CA ILE A 401 -2.12 -4.17 28.70
C ILE A 401 -2.89 -4.85 29.84
N GLY A 402 -2.27 -5.82 30.53
CA GLY A 402 -2.90 -6.53 31.64
C GLY A 402 -3.87 -7.62 31.24
N GLN A 403 -4.07 -7.86 29.95
CA GLN A 403 -4.95 -8.91 29.44
C GLN A 403 -4.21 -9.81 28.46
N ARG A 404 -4.32 -11.12 28.66
CA ARG A 404 -3.75 -12.11 27.74
C ARG A 404 -4.62 -12.22 26.49
N PRO A 405 -4.04 -12.29 25.27
CA PRO A 405 -4.82 -12.52 24.07
C PRO A 405 -5.66 -13.80 24.15
N GLY A 406 -6.88 -13.75 23.62
CA GLY A 406 -7.76 -14.92 23.58
C GLY A 406 -7.27 -16.02 22.66
N ARG A 407 -7.89 -17.21 22.77
CA ARG A 407 -7.52 -18.36 21.93
C ARG A 407 -7.63 -18.08 20.44
N TYR A 408 -8.63 -17.30 20.02
CA TYR A 408 -8.81 -16.94 18.61
C TYR A 408 -7.56 -16.29 18.05
N TRP A 409 -7.03 -15.27 18.73
CA TRP A 409 -5.84 -14.55 18.29
C TRP A 409 -4.60 -15.44 18.25
N ARG A 410 -4.40 -16.25 19.29
CA ARG A 410 -3.27 -17.17 19.37
C ARG A 410 -3.34 -18.23 18.28
N LEU A 411 -4.53 -18.80 18.04
CA LEU A 411 -4.74 -19.77 16.97
C LEU A 411 -4.48 -19.17 15.59
N CYS A 412 -4.98 -17.97 15.35
CA CYS A 412 -4.74 -17.25 14.08
C CYS A 412 -3.24 -17.02 13.85
N TRP A 413 -2.53 -16.53 14.85
CA TRP A 413 -1.10 -16.28 14.73
C TRP A 413 -0.29 -17.54 14.50
N LYS A 414 -0.68 -18.63 15.12
CA LYS A 414 0.08 -19.88 15.09
C LYS A 414 -0.19 -20.72 13.85
N PHE A 415 -1.44 -20.89 13.48
CA PHE A 415 -1.82 -21.85 12.43
C PHE A 415 -2.60 -21.25 11.28
N VAL A 416 -3.65 -20.49 11.55
CA VAL A 416 -4.61 -20.06 10.53
C VAL A 416 -3.99 -19.07 9.54
N SER A 417 -3.39 -18.00 10.05
CA SER A 417 -2.78 -16.98 9.20
C SER A 417 -1.57 -17.48 8.44
N PRO A 418 -0.61 -18.19 9.06
CA PRO A 418 0.51 -18.76 8.30
C PRO A 418 0.10 -19.74 7.22
N CYS A 419 -0.85 -20.63 7.48
CA CYS A 419 -1.33 -21.58 6.47
C CYS A 419 -2.02 -20.88 5.31
N PHE A 420 -2.87 -19.89 5.58
CA PHE A 420 -3.54 -19.11 4.57
C PHE A 420 -2.54 -18.33 3.70
N LEU A 421 -1.58 -17.66 4.33
CA LEU A 421 -0.55 -16.90 3.63
C LEU A 421 0.36 -17.79 2.78
N LEU A 422 0.76 -18.95 3.30
CA LEU A 422 1.56 -19.91 2.55
C LEU A 422 0.83 -20.36 1.29
N PHE A 423 -0.46 -20.71 1.42
CA PHE A 423 -1.28 -21.07 0.28
C PHE A 423 -1.34 -19.92 -0.75
N MET A 424 -1.56 -18.69 -0.29
CA MET A 424 -1.62 -17.52 -1.16
C MET A 424 -0.30 -17.28 -1.89
N VAL A 425 0.83 -17.38 -1.21
CA VAL A 425 2.15 -17.20 -1.81
C VAL A 425 2.42 -18.26 -2.89
N VAL A 426 2.19 -19.53 -2.57
CA VAL A 426 2.42 -20.64 -3.51
C VAL A 426 1.55 -20.49 -4.75
N VAL A 427 0.26 -20.21 -4.58
CA VAL A 427 -0.66 -20.05 -5.71
C VAL A 427 -0.33 -18.80 -6.51
N SER A 428 0.11 -17.72 -5.87
CA SER A 428 0.53 -16.50 -6.56
C SER A 428 1.71 -16.75 -7.51
N PHE A 429 2.69 -17.55 -7.09
CA PHE A 429 3.80 -17.94 -7.98
C PHE A 429 3.34 -18.89 -9.10
N ALA A 430 2.43 -19.81 -8.80
CA ALA A 430 1.97 -20.81 -9.77
C ALA A 430 1.07 -20.21 -10.85
N THR A 431 0.30 -19.17 -10.54
CA THR A 431 -0.69 -18.56 -11.43
C THR A 431 -0.31 -17.16 -11.90
N PHE A 432 0.97 -16.87 -11.94
CA PHE A 432 1.46 -15.56 -12.37
C PHE A 432 1.04 -15.25 -13.81
N HIS A 433 0.50 -14.04 -14.00
CA HIS A 433 0.20 -13.47 -15.31
C HIS A 433 1.00 -12.18 -15.50
N PRO A 434 1.67 -11.98 -16.65
CA PRO A 434 2.38 -10.75 -16.92
C PRO A 434 1.45 -9.52 -16.83
N PRO A 435 1.91 -8.40 -16.25
CA PRO A 435 1.10 -7.20 -16.22
C PRO A 435 0.88 -6.62 -17.61
N THR A 436 -0.25 -5.93 -17.78
CA THR A 436 -0.57 -5.20 -19.00
C THR A 436 -1.11 -3.83 -18.65
N TYR A 437 -0.94 -2.86 -19.57
CA TYR A 437 -1.56 -1.56 -19.46
C TYR A 437 -2.47 -1.34 -20.66
N GLY A 438 -3.79 -1.44 -20.46
CA GLY A 438 -4.73 -1.40 -21.55
C GLY A 438 -4.46 -2.52 -22.55
N THR A 439 -4.16 -2.16 -23.78
CA THR A 439 -3.78 -3.09 -24.86
C THR A 439 -2.28 -3.34 -24.96
N TYR A 440 -1.46 -2.55 -24.23
CA TYR A 440 -0.02 -2.68 -24.26
C TYR A 440 0.44 -3.86 -23.41
N MET A 441 1.26 -4.73 -23.99
CA MET A 441 1.91 -5.86 -23.30
C MET A 441 3.38 -5.53 -23.07
N PHE A 442 3.84 -5.70 -21.83
CA PHE A 442 5.23 -5.43 -21.49
C PHE A 442 6.18 -6.43 -22.15
N PRO A 443 7.35 -5.96 -22.64
CA PRO A 443 8.35 -6.86 -23.18
C PRO A 443 8.93 -7.77 -22.08
N PRO A 444 9.50 -8.96 -22.45
CA PRO A 444 10.05 -9.88 -21.46
C PRO A 444 11.10 -9.30 -20.54
N TRP A 445 11.95 -8.37 -21.03
CA TRP A 445 12.96 -7.74 -20.21
C TRP A 445 12.37 -6.88 -19.08
N ALA A 446 11.21 -6.24 -19.32
CA ALA A 446 10.51 -5.46 -18.30
C ALA A 446 9.99 -6.35 -17.17
N ASN A 447 9.42 -7.50 -17.52
CA ASN A 447 8.99 -8.50 -16.54
C ASN A 447 10.18 -9.05 -15.73
N MET A 448 11.33 -9.24 -16.36
CA MET A 448 12.55 -9.65 -15.65
C MET A 448 13.00 -8.57 -14.64
N VAL A 449 12.96 -7.30 -15.01
CA VAL A 449 13.28 -6.20 -14.09
C VAL A 449 12.30 -6.17 -12.92
N GLY A 450 11.02 -6.35 -13.18
CA GLY A 450 10.00 -6.43 -12.14
C GLY A 450 10.24 -7.59 -11.16
N TRP A 451 10.55 -8.77 -11.68
CA TRP A 451 10.90 -9.91 -10.84
C TRP A 451 12.19 -9.69 -10.06
N CYS A 452 13.17 -8.99 -10.63
CA CYS A 452 14.37 -8.61 -9.89
C CYS A 452 14.05 -7.73 -8.70
N LEU A 453 13.13 -6.78 -8.83
CA LEU A 453 12.65 -5.96 -7.71
C LEU A 453 11.97 -6.81 -6.63
N ALA A 454 11.05 -7.68 -7.02
CA ALA A 454 10.35 -8.54 -6.09
C ALA A 454 11.31 -9.48 -5.35
N ILE A 455 12.23 -10.11 -6.06
CA ILE A 455 13.20 -11.04 -5.49
C ILE A 455 14.22 -10.30 -4.62
N SER A 456 14.61 -9.08 -4.96
CA SER A 456 15.54 -8.29 -4.15
C SER A 456 15.03 -8.05 -2.73
N SER A 457 13.74 -7.75 -2.59
CA SER A 457 13.14 -7.60 -1.27
C SER A 457 12.99 -8.93 -0.54
N MET A 458 12.49 -9.96 -1.21
CA MET A 458 12.28 -11.28 -0.61
C MET A 458 13.58 -11.98 -0.23
N SER A 459 14.64 -11.78 -1.01
CA SER A 459 15.95 -12.44 -0.78
C SER A 459 16.65 -11.96 0.48
N MET A 460 16.24 -10.84 1.06
CA MET A 460 16.86 -10.35 2.30
C MET A 460 16.69 -11.31 3.45
N VAL A 461 15.60 -12.09 3.48
CA VAL A 461 15.35 -13.09 4.53
C VAL A 461 16.45 -14.17 4.54
N PRO A 462 16.65 -14.94 3.45
CA PRO A 462 17.70 -15.98 3.46
C PRO A 462 19.11 -15.42 3.52
N LEU A 463 19.36 -14.29 2.86
CA LEU A 463 20.69 -13.68 2.86
C LEU A 463 21.10 -13.22 4.26
N TYR A 464 20.22 -12.58 4.98
CA TYR A 464 20.52 -12.16 6.35
C TYR A 464 20.68 -13.36 7.28
N ALA A 465 19.87 -14.40 7.13
CA ALA A 465 20.01 -15.63 7.90
C ALA A 465 21.39 -16.26 7.70
N ILE A 466 21.85 -16.38 6.45
CA ILE A 466 23.17 -16.89 6.12
C ILE A 466 24.27 -16.00 6.70
N TYR A 467 24.16 -14.69 6.53
CA TYR A 467 25.10 -13.72 7.10
C TYR A 467 25.23 -13.86 8.61
N LYS A 468 24.08 -13.96 9.31
CA LYS A 468 24.06 -14.08 10.76
C LYS A 468 24.72 -15.39 11.23
N LEU A 469 24.41 -16.50 10.58
CA LEU A 469 25.00 -17.78 10.91
C LEU A 469 26.52 -17.81 10.61
N CYS A 470 26.98 -17.10 9.59
CA CYS A 470 28.40 -17.03 9.26
C CYS A 470 29.20 -16.13 10.20
N THR A 471 28.57 -15.09 10.78
CA THR A 471 29.27 -14.13 11.63
C THR A 471 29.28 -14.45 13.10
N LEU A 472 28.41 -15.35 13.57
CA LEU A 472 28.36 -15.75 14.96
C LEU A 472 29.51 -16.70 15.31
N PRO A 473 30.10 -16.61 16.52
CA PRO A 473 31.18 -17.46 16.95
C PRO A 473 30.71 -18.87 17.33
N GLY A 474 31.58 -19.83 17.21
CA GLY A 474 31.36 -21.21 17.66
C GLY A 474 31.00 -22.19 16.56
N LYS A 475 30.56 -23.39 16.97
CA LYS A 475 30.11 -24.43 16.04
C LYS A 475 28.72 -24.07 15.50
N PHE A 476 28.28 -24.75 14.43
CA PHE A 476 26.99 -24.49 13.80
C PHE A 476 25.81 -24.54 14.78
N CYS A 477 25.80 -25.53 15.68
CA CYS A 477 24.74 -25.65 16.68
C CYS A 477 24.70 -24.47 17.65
N ASP A 478 25.88 -23.96 18.06
CA ASP A 478 25.98 -22.80 18.94
C ASP A 478 25.55 -21.52 18.21
N ARG A 479 25.96 -21.38 16.96
CA ARG A 479 25.52 -20.26 16.11
C ARG A 479 24.02 -20.22 15.91
N LEU A 480 23.42 -21.39 15.68
CA LEU A 480 21.98 -21.48 15.53
C LEU A 480 21.28 -21.13 16.84
N ALA A 481 21.79 -21.58 17.98
CA ALA A 481 21.25 -21.23 19.30
C ALA A 481 21.27 -19.71 19.53
N TYR A 482 22.36 -19.03 19.21
CA TYR A 482 22.43 -17.56 19.30
C TYR A 482 21.44 -16.88 18.36
N ALA A 483 21.30 -17.42 17.15
CA ALA A 483 20.44 -16.80 16.12
C ALA A 483 18.95 -16.88 16.45
N ILE A 484 18.51 -17.93 17.16
CA ILE A 484 17.09 -18.14 17.50
C ILE A 484 16.73 -17.69 18.92
N THR A 485 17.70 -17.32 19.74
CA THR A 485 17.48 -16.85 21.11
C THR A 485 17.43 -15.32 21.12
N PRO A 486 16.47 -14.70 21.86
CA PRO A 486 16.45 -13.24 22.00
C PRO A 486 17.78 -12.69 22.48
N GLU A 487 18.19 -11.54 21.99
CA GLU A 487 19.49 -10.92 22.34
C GLU A 487 19.61 -10.68 23.85
N THR A 488 18.51 -10.40 24.53
CA THR A 488 18.50 -10.22 25.98
C THR A 488 18.82 -11.50 26.76
N GLU A 489 18.68 -12.67 26.13
CA GLU A 489 18.91 -13.98 26.75
C GLU A 489 20.20 -14.66 26.24
N HIS A 490 21.04 -13.96 25.48
CA HIS A 490 22.30 -14.52 24.97
C HIS A 490 23.25 -14.99 26.09
N HIS A 491 23.15 -14.41 27.27
CA HIS A 491 23.92 -14.87 28.44
C HIS A 491 23.59 -16.31 28.84
N LEU A 492 22.36 -16.76 28.63
CA LEU A 492 21.96 -18.15 28.89
C LEU A 492 22.66 -19.13 27.94
N VAL A 493 22.83 -18.73 26.69
CA VAL A 493 23.58 -19.54 25.70
C VAL A 493 25.06 -19.58 26.06
N ASP A 494 25.65 -18.47 26.51
CA ASP A 494 27.03 -18.38 26.97
C ASP A 494 27.27 -19.30 28.18
N ASN A 495 26.27 -19.49 29.04
CA ASN A 495 26.33 -20.39 30.18
C ASN A 495 26.04 -21.87 29.81
N GLY A 496 25.86 -22.18 28.53
CA GLY A 496 25.58 -23.53 28.05
C GLY A 496 24.11 -23.92 28.07
N GLU A 497 23.21 -23.01 28.44
CA GLU A 497 21.78 -23.24 28.40
C GLU A 497 21.26 -22.95 27.00
N VAL A 498 21.08 -24.00 26.19
CA VAL A 498 20.55 -23.87 24.84
C VAL A 498 19.03 -23.89 24.90
N ARG A 499 18.38 -22.97 24.18
CA ARG A 499 16.92 -22.94 24.06
C ARG A 499 16.43 -24.24 23.41
N GLN A 500 15.59 -24.97 24.10
CA GLN A 500 15.03 -26.22 23.60
C GLN A 500 13.62 -25.99 23.04
N PHE A 501 13.41 -26.46 21.82
CA PHE A 501 12.11 -26.47 21.18
C PHE A 501 11.50 -27.84 21.34
N THR A 502 10.63 -28.00 22.35
CA THR A 502 9.90 -29.23 22.56
C THR A 502 8.68 -29.33 21.67
N LEU A 503 8.08 -30.50 21.54
CA LEU A 503 6.83 -30.68 20.81
C LEU A 503 5.72 -29.74 21.36
N HIS A 504 5.72 -29.54 22.67
CA HIS A 504 4.82 -28.62 23.34
C HIS A 504 4.99 -27.20 22.84
N HIS A 505 6.22 -26.71 22.65
CA HIS A 505 6.50 -25.38 22.10
C HIS A 505 5.91 -25.20 20.69
N TRP A 506 6.05 -26.23 19.84
CA TRP A 506 5.56 -26.18 18.47
C TRP A 506 4.03 -26.28 18.36
N LEU A 507 3.36 -26.94 19.29
CA LEU A 507 1.93 -27.21 19.22
C LEU A 507 1.08 -26.32 20.14
N VAL A 508 1.67 -25.58 21.05
CA VAL A 508 0.95 -24.68 21.96
C VAL A 508 0.32 -23.51 21.21
N VAL A 509 -0.93 -23.27 21.55
CA VAL A 509 -1.73 -22.17 21.01
C VAL A 509 -1.98 -21.12 22.08
#